data_51c839b499748ad7e6eb19418ae1b2fb
#
_entry.id   51c839b499748ad7e6eb19418ae1b2fb
#
_cell.length_a   1.000
_cell.length_b   1.000
_cell.length_c   1.000
_cell.angle_alpha   90.00
_cell.angle_beta   90.00
_cell.angle_gamma   90.00
#
_symmetry.space_group_name_H-M   'P 1'
#
loop_
_entity.id
_entity.type
_entity.pdbx_description
1 polymer ?
#
loop_
_entity_poly.entity_id
_entity_poly.type
_entity_poly.pdbx_seq_one_letter_code
_entity_poly.pdbx_strand_id
1 'polypeptide(L)'
;MNGIYILLTILLYFGILLLVARLTGRHSDNDAFFRGNRRSPWYIVSFGMIGASLSGVTFVSVPGMVRGIDMTYMQTCFGFFIGYLIIAHVLLPLYYRLNLTSIYTYLGDRIGRHAYKTGASFFLLSKIIGAAARLYLVCLILQHYVFDTFHIPFAATVIGIVLLIWLYTRRSGIRTIVWTDSLQTLCLLLALGLILYEVSGQLDLDLSLIHISEPTRLALIS
;
A
#
# COMPACT_ATOMS: atom_id res chain seq x y z
N MET A 1 9.38 24.17 0.99
CA MET A 1 8.40 23.80 2.08
C MET A 1 9.19 23.66 3.36
N ASN A 2 8.75 24.27 4.45
CA ASN A 2 9.49 24.16 5.73
C ASN A 2 9.33 22.72 6.26
N GLY A 3 10.44 22.05 6.57
CA GLY A 3 10.44 20.67 7.11
C GLY A 3 9.55 20.48 8.35
N ILE A 4 9.27 21.58 9.08
CA ILE A 4 8.36 21.59 10.23
C ILE A 4 6.91 21.23 9.84
N TYR A 5 6.39 21.69 8.70
CA TYR A 5 5.03 21.35 8.26
C TYR A 5 4.93 19.86 7.88
N ILE A 6 5.97 19.32 7.24
CA ILE A 6 6.04 17.90 6.91
C ILE A 6 6.06 17.07 8.19
N LEU A 7 6.89 17.46 9.17
CA LEU A 7 6.96 16.78 10.46
C LEU A 7 5.63 16.80 11.21
N LEU A 8 4.95 17.96 11.25
CA LEU A 8 3.62 18.09 11.87
C LEU A 8 2.57 17.18 11.20
N THR A 9 2.58 17.12 9.88
CA THR A 9 1.65 16.25 9.12
C THR A 9 1.90 14.78 9.45
N ILE A 10 3.17 14.36 9.54
CA ILE A 10 3.56 12.99 9.90
C ILE A 10 3.12 12.66 11.33
N LEU A 11 3.38 13.56 12.28
CA LEU A 11 2.98 13.37 13.68
C LEU A 11 1.46 13.31 13.83
N LEU A 12 0.72 14.16 13.11
CA LEU A 12 -0.73 14.13 13.07
C LEU A 12 -1.23 12.79 12.52
N TYR A 13 -0.67 12.33 11.41
CA TYR A 13 -1.03 11.07 10.79
C TYR A 13 -0.78 9.88 11.73
N PHE A 14 0.39 9.78 12.34
CA PHE A 14 0.69 8.75 13.34
C PHE A 14 -0.19 8.87 14.59
N GLY A 15 -0.54 10.08 15.01
CA GLY A 15 -1.50 10.32 16.08
C GLY A 15 -2.88 9.74 15.77
N ILE A 16 -3.37 9.93 14.55
CA ILE A 16 -4.63 9.34 14.07
C ILE A 16 -4.53 7.81 14.03
N LEU A 17 -3.42 7.24 13.52
CA LEU A 17 -3.21 5.79 13.52
C LEU A 17 -3.20 5.20 14.93
N LEU A 18 -2.55 5.85 15.89
CA LEU A 18 -2.54 5.43 17.29
C LEU A 18 -3.94 5.53 17.92
N LEU A 19 -4.72 6.55 17.58
CA LEU A 19 -6.09 6.71 18.03
C LEU A 19 -6.96 5.56 17.50
N VAL A 20 -6.90 5.28 16.19
CA VAL A 20 -7.61 4.17 15.55
C VAL A 20 -7.19 2.84 16.19
N ALA A 21 -5.89 2.62 16.42
CA ALA A 21 -5.38 1.43 17.07
C ALA A 21 -5.93 1.25 18.50
N ARG A 22 -6.03 2.35 19.26
CA ARG A 22 -6.63 2.31 20.61
C ARG A 22 -8.12 2.03 20.62
N LEU A 23 -8.86 2.63 19.68
CA LEU A 23 -10.32 2.45 19.60
C LEU A 23 -10.70 1.05 19.13
N THR A 24 -9.90 0.47 18.22
CA THR A 24 -10.21 -0.82 17.61
C THR A 24 -9.62 -2.01 18.38
N GLY A 25 -8.51 -1.81 19.12
CA GLY A 25 -7.75 -2.86 19.80
C GLY A 25 -8.28 -3.30 21.19
N ARG A 26 -9.45 -2.88 21.61
CA ARG A 26 -9.94 -2.99 23.01
C ARG A 26 -10.33 -4.38 23.48
N HIS A 27 -10.42 -5.39 22.61
CA HIS A 27 -10.72 -6.79 22.95
C HIS A 27 -9.94 -7.72 22.01
N SER A 28 -8.73 -8.11 22.39
CA SER A 28 -7.93 -9.06 21.64
C SER A 28 -7.85 -10.41 22.37
N ASP A 29 -8.83 -11.25 22.14
CA ASP A 29 -8.66 -12.69 22.28
C ASP A 29 -7.76 -13.21 21.13
N ASN A 30 -7.08 -14.35 21.29
CA ASN A 30 -6.17 -14.87 20.27
C ASN A 30 -6.81 -15.02 18.88
N ASP A 31 -8.09 -15.40 18.82
CA ASP A 31 -8.81 -15.51 17.54
C ASP A 31 -9.15 -14.13 16.96
N ALA A 32 -9.44 -13.15 17.80
CA ALA A 32 -9.61 -11.76 17.40
C ALA A 32 -8.31 -11.15 16.86
N PHE A 33 -7.17 -11.51 17.47
CA PHE A 33 -5.87 -11.02 17.05
C PHE A 33 -5.45 -11.56 15.67
N PHE A 34 -5.58 -12.88 15.43
CA PHE A 34 -5.12 -13.52 14.19
C PHE A 34 -6.16 -13.57 13.07
N ARG A 35 -7.46 -13.54 13.37
CA ARG A 35 -8.54 -13.74 12.40
C ARG A 35 -9.59 -12.62 12.40
N GLY A 36 -9.46 -11.64 13.31
CA GLY A 36 -10.44 -10.55 13.45
C GLY A 36 -11.86 -11.06 13.78
N ASN A 37 -11.98 -12.26 14.38
CA ASN A 37 -13.25 -12.97 14.63
C ASN A 37 -14.11 -13.17 13.37
N ARG A 38 -13.53 -13.02 12.15
CA ARG A 38 -14.23 -13.04 10.84
C ARG A 38 -15.42 -12.07 10.78
N ARG A 39 -15.39 -10.97 11.57
CA ARG A 39 -16.48 -9.97 11.70
C ARG A 39 -16.20 -8.64 11.02
N SER A 40 -15.10 -8.52 10.30
CA SER A 40 -14.82 -7.29 9.54
C SER A 40 -15.81 -7.15 8.38
N PRO A 41 -16.45 -5.98 8.20
CA PRO A 41 -17.36 -5.76 7.08
C PRO A 41 -16.62 -5.93 5.75
N TRP A 42 -17.22 -6.59 4.78
CA TRP A 42 -16.60 -6.92 3.51
C TRP A 42 -16.12 -5.69 2.74
N TYR A 43 -16.86 -4.59 2.80
CA TYR A 43 -16.51 -3.34 2.11
C TYR A 43 -15.24 -2.69 2.71
N ILE A 44 -15.04 -2.74 4.03
CA ILE A 44 -13.83 -2.24 4.67
C ILE A 44 -12.64 -3.12 4.32
N VAL A 45 -12.81 -4.44 4.31
CA VAL A 45 -11.76 -5.37 3.91
C VAL A 45 -11.35 -5.13 2.45
N SER A 46 -12.33 -5.04 1.54
CA SER A 46 -12.07 -4.78 0.12
C SER A 46 -11.35 -3.45 -0.10
N PHE A 47 -11.79 -2.40 0.60
CA PHE A 47 -11.17 -1.08 0.52
C PHE A 47 -9.74 -1.08 1.09
N GLY A 48 -9.51 -1.73 2.23
CA GLY A 48 -8.18 -1.90 2.81
C GLY A 48 -7.24 -2.73 1.92
N MET A 49 -7.77 -3.74 1.19
CA MET A 49 -6.98 -4.52 0.23
C MET A 49 -6.46 -3.68 -0.94
N ILE A 50 -7.22 -2.68 -1.39
CA ILE A 50 -6.74 -1.71 -2.40
C ILE A 50 -5.50 -0.99 -1.86
N GLY A 51 -5.55 -0.49 -0.63
CA GLY A 51 -4.42 0.19 0.01
C GLY A 51 -3.22 -0.71 0.26
N ALA A 52 -3.44 -1.99 0.55
CA ALA A 52 -2.36 -2.96 0.69
C ALA A 52 -1.65 -3.25 -0.66
N SER A 53 -2.38 -3.11 -1.77
CA SER A 53 -1.84 -3.26 -3.14
C SER A 53 -1.15 -1.98 -3.64
N LEU A 54 -1.69 -0.82 -3.28
CA LEU A 54 -1.13 0.49 -3.61
C LEU A 54 -0.14 0.90 -2.52
N SER A 55 1.12 1.10 -2.89
CA SER A 55 2.13 1.65 -1.99
C SER A 55 2.45 3.09 -2.36
N GLY A 56 2.92 3.89 -1.39
CA GLY A 56 3.39 5.25 -1.67
C GLY A 56 4.54 5.27 -2.70
N VAL A 57 5.35 4.23 -2.74
CA VAL A 57 6.39 4.05 -3.77
C VAL A 57 5.77 3.90 -5.16
N THR A 58 4.75 3.03 -5.29
CA THR A 58 4.04 2.83 -6.56
C THR A 58 3.37 4.13 -7.03
N PHE A 59 2.81 4.89 -6.10
CA PHE A 59 2.15 6.17 -6.36
C PHE A 59 3.09 7.20 -7.02
N VAL A 60 4.36 7.21 -6.63
CA VAL A 60 5.37 8.14 -7.19
C VAL A 60 6.06 7.53 -8.41
N SER A 61 6.41 6.23 -8.36
CA SER A 61 7.23 5.59 -9.39
C SER A 61 6.48 5.34 -10.70
N VAL A 62 5.20 4.95 -10.63
CA VAL A 62 4.43 4.61 -11.85
C VAL A 62 4.24 5.82 -12.77
N PRO A 63 3.81 7.01 -12.30
CA PRO A 63 3.79 8.20 -13.15
C PRO A 63 5.18 8.59 -13.69
N GLY A 64 6.22 8.39 -12.87
CA GLY A 64 7.61 8.65 -13.30
C GLY A 64 8.08 7.73 -14.42
N MET A 65 7.62 6.48 -14.45
CA MET A 65 7.96 5.50 -15.49
C MET A 65 7.39 5.87 -16.87
N VAL A 66 6.27 6.59 -16.93
CA VAL A 66 5.64 7.00 -18.19
C VAL A 66 6.60 7.76 -19.10
N ARG A 67 7.55 8.52 -18.53
CA ARG A 67 8.58 9.24 -19.29
C ARG A 67 9.54 8.32 -20.05
N GLY A 68 9.78 7.10 -19.57
CA GLY A 68 10.77 6.19 -20.16
C GLY A 68 10.18 5.01 -20.92
N ILE A 69 8.97 4.58 -20.54
CA ILE A 69 8.32 3.39 -21.10
C ILE A 69 6.90 3.67 -21.58
N ASP A 70 6.53 4.94 -21.75
CA ASP A 70 5.19 5.37 -22.13
C ASP A 70 4.11 4.73 -21.24
N MET A 71 2.98 4.35 -21.80
CA MET A 71 1.86 3.70 -21.10
C MET A 71 2.01 2.18 -20.95
N THR A 72 3.19 1.61 -21.13
CA THR A 72 3.44 0.16 -21.11
C THR A 72 3.02 -0.48 -19.77
N TYR A 73 3.07 0.27 -18.66
CA TYR A 73 2.60 -0.20 -17.36
C TYR A 73 1.11 -0.60 -17.34
N MET A 74 0.30 -0.07 -18.27
CA MET A 74 -1.12 -0.45 -18.40
C MET A 74 -1.29 -1.95 -18.68
N GLN A 75 -0.36 -2.58 -19.41
CA GLN A 75 -0.39 -4.04 -19.64
C GLN A 75 -0.31 -4.81 -18.31
N THR A 76 0.52 -4.33 -17.39
CA THR A 76 0.63 -4.92 -16.04
C THR A 76 -0.68 -4.74 -15.25
N CYS A 77 -1.35 -3.60 -15.38
CA CYS A 77 -2.66 -3.35 -14.76
C CYS A 77 -3.72 -4.34 -15.28
N PHE A 78 -3.77 -4.60 -16.58
CA PHE A 78 -4.65 -5.63 -17.16
C PHE A 78 -4.31 -7.03 -16.63
N GLY A 79 -3.02 -7.35 -16.51
CA GLY A 79 -2.57 -8.61 -15.90
C GLY A 79 -3.05 -8.75 -14.44
N PHE A 80 -2.97 -7.70 -13.65
CA PHE A 80 -3.53 -7.69 -12.29
C PHE A 80 -5.03 -7.91 -12.26
N PHE A 81 -5.78 -7.26 -13.17
CA PHE A 81 -7.22 -7.44 -13.26
C PHE A 81 -7.60 -8.90 -13.51
N ILE A 82 -6.98 -9.55 -14.50
CA ILE A 82 -7.18 -10.99 -14.78
C ILE A 82 -6.76 -11.83 -13.57
N GLY A 83 -5.63 -11.54 -12.95
CA GLY A 83 -5.15 -12.21 -11.75
C GLY A 83 -6.15 -12.15 -10.60
N TYR A 84 -6.75 -10.99 -10.33
CA TYR A 84 -7.76 -10.82 -9.29
C TYR A 84 -9.06 -11.59 -9.61
N LEU A 85 -9.46 -11.70 -10.88
CA LEU A 85 -10.59 -12.53 -11.28
C LEU A 85 -10.34 -14.01 -10.97
N ILE A 86 -9.13 -14.51 -11.28
CA ILE A 86 -8.75 -15.90 -10.96
C ILE A 86 -8.72 -16.11 -9.43
N ILE A 87 -8.15 -15.19 -8.68
CA ILE A 87 -8.13 -15.26 -7.21
C ILE A 87 -9.56 -15.31 -6.65
N ALA A 88 -10.45 -14.45 -7.14
CA ALA A 88 -11.82 -14.36 -6.65
C ALA A 88 -12.64 -15.63 -6.93
N HIS A 89 -12.48 -16.24 -8.11
CA HIS A 89 -13.30 -17.37 -8.53
C HIS A 89 -12.71 -18.75 -8.21
N VAL A 90 -11.39 -18.85 -8.11
CA VAL A 90 -10.69 -20.12 -7.88
C VAL A 90 -10.11 -20.19 -6.49
N LEU A 91 -9.27 -19.23 -6.12
CA LEU A 91 -8.48 -19.30 -4.91
C LEU A 91 -9.35 -19.04 -3.65
N LEU A 92 -10.17 -18.02 -3.68
CA LEU A 92 -11.01 -17.64 -2.55
C LEU A 92 -12.03 -18.74 -2.17
N PRO A 93 -12.79 -19.34 -3.10
CA PRO A 93 -13.64 -20.50 -2.79
C PRO A 93 -12.88 -21.70 -2.23
N LEU A 94 -11.65 -21.95 -2.71
CA LEU A 94 -10.79 -23.01 -2.19
C LEU A 94 -10.43 -22.77 -0.72
N TYR A 95 -10.05 -21.54 -0.36
CA TYR A 95 -9.75 -21.16 1.02
C TYR A 95 -10.96 -21.37 1.94
N TYR A 96 -12.15 -20.98 1.50
CA TYR A 96 -13.36 -21.15 2.31
C TYR A 96 -13.77 -22.62 2.46
N ARG A 97 -13.70 -23.40 1.39
CA ARG A 97 -14.07 -24.82 1.41
C ARG A 97 -13.16 -25.65 2.32
N LEU A 98 -11.87 -25.35 2.31
CA LEU A 98 -10.86 -26.09 3.07
C LEU A 98 -10.55 -25.44 4.43
N ASN A 99 -11.25 -24.34 4.81
CA ASN A 99 -10.98 -23.58 6.04
C ASN A 99 -9.51 -23.22 6.24
N LEU A 100 -8.80 -22.92 5.15
CA LEU A 100 -7.37 -22.62 5.18
C LEU A 100 -7.11 -21.25 5.79
N THR A 101 -6.08 -21.18 6.62
CA THR A 101 -5.51 -19.92 7.10
C THR A 101 -4.37 -19.42 6.20
N SER A 102 -3.78 -20.33 5.45
CA SER A 102 -2.65 -20.04 4.56
C SER A 102 -2.58 -21.05 3.42
N ILE A 103 -2.17 -20.61 2.24
CA ILE A 103 -1.92 -21.50 1.09
C ILE A 103 -0.81 -22.52 1.39
N TYR A 104 0.10 -22.18 2.28
CA TYR A 104 1.19 -23.09 2.67
C TYR A 104 0.67 -24.30 3.44
N THR A 105 -0.39 -24.15 4.23
CA THR A 105 -1.06 -25.28 4.88
C THR A 105 -1.58 -26.25 3.82
N TYR A 106 -2.20 -25.75 2.75
CA TYR A 106 -2.64 -26.57 1.62
C TYR A 106 -1.49 -27.33 0.96
N LEU A 107 -0.35 -26.64 0.75
CA LEU A 107 0.86 -27.31 0.22
C LEU A 107 1.34 -28.41 1.16
N GLY A 108 1.28 -28.19 2.47
CA GLY A 108 1.65 -29.18 3.47
C GLY A 108 0.81 -30.44 3.42
N ASP A 109 -0.50 -30.27 3.28
CA ASP A 109 -1.49 -31.35 3.29
C ASP A 109 -1.48 -32.15 1.98
N ARG A 110 -1.20 -31.50 0.82
CA ARG A 110 -1.27 -32.11 -0.50
C ARG A 110 0.08 -32.62 -1.02
N ILE A 111 1.17 -31.91 -0.75
CA ILE A 111 2.50 -32.20 -1.31
C ILE A 111 3.44 -32.70 -0.21
N GLY A 112 3.29 -32.18 1.01
CA GLY A 112 4.07 -32.61 2.16
C GLY A 112 4.81 -31.50 2.89
N ARG A 113 5.34 -31.86 4.07
CA ARG A 113 5.94 -30.93 5.04
C ARG A 113 7.14 -30.14 4.48
N HIS A 114 7.89 -30.71 3.55
CA HIS A 114 9.01 -30.02 2.92
C HIS A 114 8.52 -28.87 2.02
N ALA A 115 7.49 -29.11 1.21
CA ALA A 115 6.88 -28.08 0.36
C ALA A 115 6.30 -26.93 1.20
N TYR A 116 5.62 -27.25 2.32
CA TYR A 116 5.17 -26.24 3.28
C TYR A 116 6.30 -25.35 3.78
N LYS A 117 7.37 -25.96 4.32
CA LYS A 117 8.49 -25.20 4.90
C LYS A 117 9.20 -24.35 3.86
N THR A 118 9.50 -24.92 2.69
CA THR A 118 10.19 -24.21 1.61
C THR A 118 9.34 -23.01 1.13
N GLY A 119 8.08 -23.23 0.83
CA GLY A 119 7.18 -22.16 0.40
C GLY A 119 7.03 -21.05 1.44
N ALA A 120 6.82 -21.42 2.71
CA ALA A 120 6.71 -20.45 3.80
C ALA A 120 8.02 -19.66 4.02
N SER A 121 9.19 -20.32 3.89
CA SER A 121 10.49 -19.65 4.04
C SER A 121 10.75 -18.63 2.93
N PHE A 122 10.51 -19.00 1.68
CA PHE A 122 10.64 -18.07 0.55
C PHE A 122 9.67 -16.89 0.65
N PHE A 123 8.43 -17.14 1.07
CA PHE A 123 7.47 -16.08 1.30
C PHE A 123 7.95 -15.11 2.37
N LEU A 124 8.38 -15.63 3.53
CA LEU A 124 8.86 -14.81 4.64
C LEU A 124 10.05 -13.96 4.20
N LEU A 125 11.03 -14.57 3.53
CA LEU A 125 12.22 -13.88 3.01
C LEU A 125 11.82 -12.76 2.04
N SER A 126 10.94 -13.05 1.07
CA SER A 126 10.44 -12.09 0.10
C SER A 126 9.72 -10.92 0.79
N LYS A 127 8.89 -11.20 1.79
CA LYS A 127 8.16 -10.15 2.55
C LYS A 127 9.08 -9.29 3.38
N ILE A 128 10.09 -9.86 4.03
CA ILE A 128 11.07 -9.12 4.81
C ILE A 128 11.88 -8.18 3.90
N ILE A 129 12.42 -8.70 2.80
CA ILE A 129 13.20 -7.89 1.85
C ILE A 129 12.35 -6.76 1.25
N GLY A 130 11.13 -7.08 0.80
CA GLY A 130 10.23 -6.09 0.24
C GLY A 130 9.75 -5.03 1.25
N ALA A 131 9.59 -5.40 2.52
CA ALA A 131 9.26 -4.45 3.58
C ALA A 131 10.46 -3.56 3.91
N ALA A 132 11.66 -4.13 4.02
CA ALA A 132 12.89 -3.39 4.27
C ALA A 132 13.19 -2.37 3.18
N ALA A 133 13.04 -2.75 1.90
CA ALA A 133 13.25 -1.86 0.77
C ALA A 133 12.27 -0.66 0.80
N ARG A 134 10.99 -0.90 1.09
CA ARG A 134 9.99 0.17 1.21
C ARG A 134 10.28 1.09 2.39
N LEU A 135 10.62 0.52 3.55
CA LEU A 135 10.98 1.29 4.73
C LEU A 135 12.21 2.17 4.48
N TYR A 136 13.23 1.61 3.82
CA TYR A 136 14.43 2.35 3.44
C TYR A 136 14.10 3.59 2.60
N LEU A 137 13.26 3.45 1.56
CA LEU A 137 12.85 4.57 0.71
C LEU A 137 12.10 5.65 1.50
N VAL A 138 11.19 5.25 2.39
CA VAL A 138 10.48 6.21 3.25
C VAL A 138 11.44 6.93 4.19
N CYS A 139 12.37 6.21 4.83
CA CYS A 139 13.37 6.80 5.70
C CYS A 139 14.29 7.76 4.95
N LEU A 140 14.66 7.43 3.70
CA LEU A 140 15.51 8.28 2.87
C LEU A 140 14.82 9.60 2.50
N ILE A 141 13.55 9.53 2.13
CA ILE A 141 12.75 10.73 1.84
C ILE A 141 12.61 11.60 3.09
N LEU A 142 12.27 10.99 4.24
CA LEU A 142 12.15 11.72 5.51
C LEU A 142 13.47 12.33 5.95
N GLN A 143 14.57 11.60 5.79
CA GLN A 143 15.90 12.11 6.10
C GLN A 143 16.17 13.38 5.29
N HIS A 144 16.04 13.29 3.97
CA HIS A 144 16.39 14.39 3.07
C HIS A 144 15.52 15.64 3.27
N TYR A 145 14.22 15.47 3.43
CA TYR A 145 13.29 16.60 3.51
C TYR A 145 13.04 17.16 4.90
N VAL A 146 13.34 16.38 5.96
CA VAL A 146 13.02 16.77 7.34
C VAL A 146 14.25 16.74 8.22
N PHE A 147 14.90 15.58 8.36
CA PHE A 147 15.87 15.34 9.42
C PHE A 147 17.28 15.86 9.11
N ASP A 148 17.65 16.04 7.84
CA ASP A 148 18.93 16.67 7.49
C ASP A 148 19.00 18.12 7.97
N THR A 149 17.86 18.82 8.00
CA THR A 149 17.78 20.18 8.56
C THR A 149 18.13 20.22 10.07
N PHE A 150 17.89 19.11 10.77
CA PHE A 150 18.14 18.97 12.21
C PHE A 150 19.44 18.21 12.52
N HIS A 151 20.26 17.88 11.51
CA HIS A 151 21.49 17.09 11.65
C HIS A 151 21.30 15.74 12.35
N ILE A 152 20.14 15.13 12.21
CA ILE A 152 19.82 13.82 12.80
C ILE A 152 20.45 12.72 11.91
N PRO A 153 21.22 11.77 12.48
CA PRO A 153 21.81 10.69 11.70
C PRO A 153 20.73 9.73 11.18
N PHE A 154 20.94 9.19 9.98
CA PHE A 154 20.00 8.28 9.29
C PHE A 154 19.57 7.09 10.16
N ALA A 155 20.50 6.53 10.94
CA ALA A 155 20.18 5.43 11.86
C ALA A 155 19.09 5.80 12.88
N ALA A 156 19.12 7.03 13.42
CA ALA A 156 18.11 7.50 14.36
C ALA A 156 16.74 7.65 13.69
N THR A 157 16.70 8.11 12.44
CA THR A 157 15.47 8.18 11.64
C THR A 157 14.85 6.78 11.45
N VAL A 158 15.67 5.79 11.07
CA VAL A 158 15.20 4.40 10.90
C VAL A 158 14.66 3.83 12.21
N ILE A 159 15.43 3.97 13.30
CA ILE A 159 15.03 3.47 14.63
C ILE A 159 13.74 4.15 15.08
N GLY A 160 13.61 5.46 14.91
CA GLY A 160 12.41 6.22 15.29
C GLY A 160 11.16 5.74 14.55
N ILE A 161 11.25 5.53 13.22
CA ILE A 161 10.13 5.04 12.41
C ILE A 161 9.77 3.60 12.78
N VAL A 162 10.75 2.71 12.91
CA VAL A 162 10.51 1.32 13.33
C VAL A 162 9.84 1.28 14.71
N LEU A 163 10.29 2.11 15.64
CA LEU A 163 9.71 2.21 16.98
C LEU A 163 8.26 2.71 16.93
N LEU A 164 7.95 3.71 16.12
CA LEU A 164 6.58 4.18 15.91
C LEU A 164 5.68 3.09 15.33
N ILE A 165 6.16 2.37 14.30
CA ILE A 165 5.43 1.25 13.69
C ILE A 165 5.20 0.16 14.73
N TRP A 166 6.21 -0.22 15.50
CA TRP A 166 6.11 -1.21 16.55
C TRP A 166 5.11 -0.79 17.63
N LEU A 167 5.11 0.48 18.02
CA LEU A 167 4.24 1.02 19.07
C LEU A 167 2.76 0.89 18.74
N TYR A 168 2.36 1.19 17.49
CA TYR A 168 0.96 1.04 17.12
C TYR A 168 0.59 -0.41 16.77
N THR A 169 1.56 -1.22 16.27
CA THR A 169 1.29 -2.59 15.82
C THR A 169 1.25 -3.58 16.98
N ARG A 170 2.05 -3.41 18.03
CA ARG A 170 2.17 -4.37 19.13
C ARG A 170 0.87 -4.71 19.86
N ARG A 171 -0.10 -3.80 19.85
CA ARG A 171 -1.42 -3.96 20.48
C ARG A 171 -2.54 -4.16 19.47
N SER A 172 -2.20 -4.18 18.18
CA SER A 172 -3.15 -4.20 17.08
C SER A 172 -3.27 -5.60 16.53
N GLY A 173 -4.49 -6.17 16.55
CA GLY A 173 -4.79 -7.38 15.81
C GLY A 173 -5.10 -7.07 14.34
N ILE A 174 -5.38 -8.11 13.54
CA ILE A 174 -5.75 -8.01 12.12
C ILE A 174 -6.90 -7.01 11.90
N ARG A 175 -7.87 -6.95 12.80
CA ARG A 175 -8.97 -6.00 12.72
C ARG A 175 -8.50 -4.55 12.68
N THR A 176 -7.53 -4.19 13.50
CA THR A 176 -6.97 -2.83 13.51
C THR A 176 -6.20 -2.54 12.23
N ILE A 177 -5.42 -3.52 11.74
CA ILE A 177 -4.67 -3.39 10.48
C ILE A 177 -5.63 -3.09 9.33
N VAL A 178 -6.74 -3.81 9.22
CA VAL A 178 -7.77 -3.57 8.18
C VAL A 178 -8.32 -2.14 8.24
N TRP A 179 -8.58 -1.60 9.42
CA TRP A 179 -9.07 -0.23 9.59
C TRP A 179 -8.00 0.82 9.26
N THR A 180 -6.75 0.59 9.70
CA THR A 180 -5.64 1.50 9.38
C THR A 180 -5.30 1.50 7.90
N ASP A 181 -5.35 0.34 7.24
CA ASP A 181 -5.15 0.22 5.80
C ASP A 181 -6.27 0.92 5.02
N SER A 182 -7.51 0.82 5.49
CA SER A 182 -8.64 1.54 4.89
C SER A 182 -8.48 3.06 5.04
N LEU A 183 -8.04 3.55 6.19
CA LEU A 183 -7.73 4.97 6.38
C LEU A 183 -6.59 5.42 5.46
N GLN A 184 -5.53 4.63 5.35
CA GLN A 184 -4.41 4.91 4.45
C GLN A 184 -4.88 4.99 2.99
N THR A 185 -5.72 4.06 2.55
CA THR A 185 -6.31 4.06 1.21
C THR A 185 -7.11 5.33 0.95
N LEU A 186 -7.94 5.74 1.92
CA LEU A 186 -8.72 6.97 1.82
C LEU A 186 -7.81 8.20 1.66
N CYS A 187 -6.79 8.33 2.50
CA CYS A 187 -5.84 9.44 2.42
C CYS A 187 -5.10 9.45 1.06
N LEU A 188 -4.73 8.27 0.55
CA LEU A 188 -4.02 8.13 -0.72
C LEU A 188 -4.92 8.52 -1.91
N LEU A 189 -6.18 8.11 -1.90
CA LEU A 189 -7.15 8.48 -2.95
C LEU A 189 -7.49 9.97 -2.89
N LEU A 190 -7.62 10.55 -1.69
CA LEU A 190 -7.81 11.99 -1.53
C LEU A 190 -6.60 12.77 -2.05
N ALA A 191 -5.38 12.34 -1.73
CA ALA A 191 -4.17 12.95 -2.25
C ALA A 191 -4.12 12.87 -3.78
N LEU A 192 -4.48 11.73 -4.37
CA LEU A 192 -4.57 11.57 -5.83
C LEU A 192 -5.58 12.55 -6.44
N GLY A 193 -6.78 12.63 -5.84
CA GLY A 193 -7.83 13.55 -6.31
C GLY A 193 -7.38 15.01 -6.26
N LEU A 194 -6.72 15.42 -5.18
CA LEU A 194 -6.18 16.79 -5.05
C LEU A 194 -5.07 17.08 -6.07
N ILE A 195 -4.16 16.12 -6.31
CA ILE A 195 -3.11 16.28 -7.32
C ILE A 195 -3.72 16.40 -8.71
N LEU A 196 -4.68 15.55 -9.05
CA LEU A 196 -5.36 15.62 -10.35
C LEU A 196 -6.11 16.95 -10.53
N TYR A 197 -6.78 17.42 -9.50
CA TYR A 197 -7.46 18.72 -9.50
C TYR A 197 -6.48 19.88 -9.75
N GLU A 198 -5.38 19.91 -9.00
CA GLU A 198 -4.36 20.94 -9.14
C GLU A 198 -3.69 20.91 -10.53
N VAL A 199 -3.32 19.72 -11.01
CA VAL A 199 -2.71 19.54 -12.34
C VAL A 199 -3.68 19.93 -13.45
N SER A 200 -4.95 19.57 -13.35
CA SER A 200 -5.96 19.95 -14.35
C SER A 200 -6.16 21.46 -14.41
N GLY A 201 -6.12 22.14 -13.25
CA GLY A 201 -6.21 23.60 -13.18
C GLY A 201 -4.99 24.34 -13.76
N GLN A 202 -3.79 23.77 -13.58
CA GLN A 202 -2.54 24.36 -14.13
C GLN A 202 -2.37 24.12 -15.63
N LEU A 203 -2.94 23.06 -16.17
CA LEU A 203 -2.80 22.71 -17.59
C LEU A 203 -3.90 23.33 -18.48
N ASP A 204 -4.85 24.07 -17.90
CA ASP A 204 -6.02 24.61 -18.63
C ASP A 204 -6.66 23.54 -19.55
N LEU A 205 -6.70 22.31 -19.05
CA LEU A 205 -7.22 21.15 -19.78
C LEU A 205 -8.75 21.28 -19.90
N ASP A 206 -9.19 22.12 -20.79
CA ASP A 206 -10.50 21.98 -21.37
C ASP A 206 -10.46 20.69 -22.19
N LEU A 207 -11.29 19.72 -21.83
CA LEU A 207 -11.37 18.40 -22.50
C LEU A 207 -11.61 18.52 -24.02
N SER A 208 -12.02 19.70 -24.50
CA SER A 208 -12.16 20.04 -25.92
C SER A 208 -10.81 20.16 -26.66
N LEU A 209 -9.72 20.51 -25.97
CA LEU A 209 -8.40 20.70 -26.62
C LEU A 209 -7.64 19.40 -26.87
N ILE A 210 -7.94 18.33 -26.10
CA ILE A 210 -7.30 17.01 -26.30
C ILE A 210 -7.74 16.39 -27.63
N HIS A 211 -8.95 16.68 -28.09
CA HIS A 211 -9.47 16.18 -29.39
C HIS A 211 -9.11 17.02 -30.60
N ILE A 212 -8.68 18.28 -30.44
CA ILE A 212 -8.46 19.22 -31.54
C ILE A 212 -6.97 19.33 -31.93
N SER A 213 -6.04 19.01 -31.05
CA SER A 213 -4.60 19.23 -31.35
C SER A 213 -3.89 18.06 -32.05
N GLU A 214 -4.48 16.87 -32.10
CA GLU A 214 -3.87 15.72 -32.78
C GLU A 214 -3.95 15.76 -34.34
N PRO A 215 -5.01 16.26 -34.97
CA PRO A 215 -5.06 16.28 -36.45
C PRO A 215 -4.07 17.22 -37.09
N THR A 216 -3.64 18.28 -36.37
CA THR A 216 -2.76 19.30 -36.93
C THR A 216 -1.27 18.92 -36.98
N ARG A 217 -0.85 17.95 -36.14
CA ARG A 217 0.53 17.45 -36.18
C ARG A 217 0.80 16.49 -37.34
N LEU A 218 -0.21 15.76 -37.80
CA LEU A 218 -0.11 14.85 -38.95
C LEU A 218 -0.12 15.60 -40.30
N ALA A 219 -0.68 16.82 -40.35
CA ALA A 219 -0.71 17.65 -41.55
C ALA A 219 0.59 18.43 -41.81
N LEU A 220 1.54 18.44 -40.89
CA LEU A 220 2.84 19.13 -41.02
C LEU A 220 3.99 18.19 -41.40
N ILE A 221 3.73 16.91 -41.67
CA ILE A 221 4.73 15.90 -42.06
C ILE A 221 4.48 15.37 -43.48
N SER A 222 3.58 16.00 -44.25
CA SER A 222 3.38 15.71 -45.68
C SER A 222 4.05 16.79 -46.58
#